data_126e34eff5b6b90a8d65a14aeb1ba33e
#
_entry.id   126e34eff5b6b90a8d65a14aeb1ba33e
#
_cell.length_a   1.000
_cell.length_b   1.000
_cell.length_c   1.000
_cell.angle_alpha   90.00
_cell.angle_beta   90.00
_cell.angle_gamma   90.00
#
_symmetry.space_group_name_H-M   'P 1'
#
loop_
_entity.id
_entity.type
_entity.pdbx_description
1 polymer ?
#
loop_
_entity_poly.entity_id
_entity_poly.type
_entity_poly.pdbx_seq_one_letter_code
_entity_poly.pdbx_strand_id
1 'polypeptide(L)'
;MDIDQLYEAWCKKVSEPDLLEELNLIRHQEKEIESRFYKQLSFGTAGLRAEVGVGCARMNVYTVSKATQGLAQYLKKQGLKSGVAIACDSRRKSTEFAQVAACVLAQNGIKAYLFDQIMPTPVLSFTVRHLHCDAGIVVTASHNPKEYNGYKVYNEQ
;
A
#
# COMPACT_ATOMS: atom_id res chain seq x y z
N MET A 1 -0.77 8.16 21.05
CA MET A 1 -2.24 8.10 20.91
C MET A 1 -2.60 6.71 21.39
N ASP A 2 -3.52 6.63 22.31
CA ASP A 2 -4.05 5.38 22.82
C ASP A 2 -4.78 4.61 21.72
N ILE A 3 -4.85 3.27 21.81
CA ILE A 3 -5.46 2.40 20.81
C ILE A 3 -6.93 2.78 20.60
N ASP A 4 -7.65 3.04 21.69
CA ASP A 4 -9.07 3.43 21.63
C ASP A 4 -9.28 4.77 20.91
N GLN A 5 -8.44 5.75 21.20
CA GLN A 5 -8.47 7.05 20.51
C GLN A 5 -8.18 6.90 19.01
N LEU A 6 -7.27 5.98 18.65
CA LEU A 6 -6.94 5.71 17.25
C LEU A 6 -8.10 5.02 16.53
N TYR A 7 -8.71 4.01 17.15
CA TYR A 7 -9.90 3.34 16.63
C TYR A 7 -11.05 4.34 16.41
N GLU A 8 -11.36 5.18 17.40
CA GLU A 8 -12.37 6.23 17.32
C GLU A 8 -12.09 7.22 16.16
N ALA A 9 -10.81 7.60 15.97
CA ALA A 9 -10.42 8.47 14.88
C ALA A 9 -10.65 7.82 13.51
N TRP A 10 -10.42 6.50 13.39
CA TRP A 10 -10.71 5.75 12.18
C TRP A 10 -12.21 5.65 11.92
N CYS A 11 -13.04 5.39 12.93
CA CYS A 11 -14.50 5.39 12.80
C CYS A 11 -15.06 6.72 12.26
N LYS A 12 -14.40 7.84 12.55
CA LYS A 12 -14.81 9.18 12.10
C LYS A 12 -14.32 9.56 10.71
N LYS A 13 -13.20 8.97 10.24
CA LYS A 13 -12.50 9.44 9.05
C LYS A 13 -12.56 8.49 7.86
N VAL A 14 -12.77 7.20 8.11
CA VAL A 14 -12.87 6.18 7.05
C VAL A 14 -14.15 6.41 6.26
N SER A 15 -14.06 6.37 4.94
CA SER A 15 -15.17 6.54 4.02
C SER A 15 -15.49 5.29 3.20
N GLU A 16 -14.54 4.35 3.12
CA GLU A 16 -14.70 3.12 2.36
C GLU A 16 -15.73 2.19 3.03
N PRO A 17 -16.80 1.79 2.30
CA PRO A 17 -17.90 1.03 2.89
C PRO A 17 -17.46 -0.29 3.54
N ASP A 18 -16.57 -1.04 2.90
CA ASP A 18 -16.05 -2.31 3.40
C ASP A 18 -15.22 -2.14 4.70
N LEU A 19 -14.43 -1.08 4.79
CA LEU A 19 -13.68 -0.77 6.01
C LEU A 19 -14.57 -0.24 7.13
N LEU A 20 -15.63 0.51 6.81
CA LEU A 20 -16.65 0.95 7.78
C LEU A 20 -17.42 -0.24 8.35
N GLU A 21 -17.82 -1.19 7.50
CA GLU A 21 -18.47 -2.42 7.94
C GLU A 21 -17.56 -3.20 8.88
N GLU A 22 -16.29 -3.34 8.53
CA GLU A 22 -15.30 -4.05 9.36
C GLU A 22 -15.07 -3.34 10.71
N LEU A 23 -15.01 -2.00 10.76
CA LEU A 23 -14.95 -1.23 12.00
C LEU A 23 -16.16 -1.50 12.90
N ASN A 24 -17.37 -1.55 12.32
CA ASN A 24 -18.57 -1.84 13.08
C ASN A 24 -18.58 -3.28 13.63
N LEU A 25 -18.11 -4.25 12.86
CA LEU A 25 -18.04 -5.66 13.29
C LEU A 25 -17.10 -5.87 14.49
N ILE A 26 -16.00 -5.12 14.56
CA ILE A 26 -15.02 -5.26 15.65
C ILE A 26 -15.29 -4.36 16.86
N ARG A 27 -16.33 -3.54 16.84
CA ARG A 27 -16.62 -2.47 17.82
C ARG A 27 -16.54 -2.89 19.30
N HIS A 28 -16.84 -4.14 19.60
CA HIS A 28 -16.83 -4.70 20.97
C HIS A 28 -15.80 -5.82 21.15
N GLN A 29 -14.83 -5.89 20.23
CA GLN A 29 -13.82 -6.94 20.21
C GLN A 29 -12.44 -6.34 20.52
N GLU A 30 -12.14 -6.11 21.80
CA GLU A 30 -10.91 -5.46 22.27
C GLU A 30 -9.64 -6.06 21.66
N LYS A 31 -9.55 -7.41 21.57
CA LYS A 31 -8.40 -8.11 20.98
C LYS A 31 -8.24 -7.82 19.48
N GLU A 32 -9.34 -7.72 18.74
CA GLU A 32 -9.32 -7.35 17.32
C GLU A 32 -8.90 -5.90 17.15
N ILE A 33 -9.44 -4.99 17.94
CA ILE A 33 -9.05 -3.58 17.94
C ILE A 33 -7.56 -3.46 18.26
N GLU A 34 -7.08 -4.10 19.33
CA GLU A 34 -5.68 -4.10 19.70
C GLU A 34 -4.82 -4.63 18.54
N SER A 35 -5.13 -5.80 17.98
CA SER A 35 -4.33 -6.41 16.91
C SER A 35 -4.20 -5.55 15.65
N ARG A 36 -5.18 -4.69 15.39
CA ARG A 36 -5.27 -3.85 14.18
C ARG A 36 -4.69 -2.45 14.37
N PHE A 37 -4.62 -1.97 15.62
CA PHE A 37 -4.24 -0.59 15.94
C PHE A 37 -3.00 -0.45 16.83
N TYR A 38 -2.43 -1.56 17.38
CA TYR A 38 -1.32 -1.51 18.32
C TYR A 38 -0.01 -0.94 17.75
N LYS A 39 0.18 -1.04 16.42
CA LYS A 39 1.36 -0.48 15.72
C LYS A 39 1.01 -0.06 14.30
N GLN A 40 1.84 0.80 13.75
CA GLN A 40 1.78 1.12 12.32
C GLN A 40 2.58 0.10 11.51
N LEU A 41 2.14 -0.19 10.28
CA LEU A 41 2.95 -0.95 9.34
C LEU A 41 4.26 -0.21 9.07
N SER A 42 5.34 -0.98 9.06
CA SER A 42 6.69 -0.49 8.74
C SER A 42 7.27 -1.31 7.60
N PHE A 43 8.15 -0.71 6.80
CA PHE A 43 8.90 -1.42 5.79
C PHE A 43 9.88 -2.40 6.45
N GLY A 44 9.73 -3.67 6.11
CA GLY A 44 10.74 -4.69 6.36
C GLY A 44 11.61 -4.93 5.11
N THR A 45 12.53 -5.89 5.18
CA THR A 45 13.42 -6.28 4.06
C THR A 45 12.64 -6.65 2.78
N ALA A 46 11.42 -7.15 2.93
CA ALA A 46 10.56 -7.58 1.82
C ALA A 46 9.41 -6.60 1.50
N GLY A 47 9.51 -5.34 1.94
CA GLY A 47 8.45 -4.33 1.81
C GLY A 47 7.44 -4.36 2.96
N LEU A 48 6.27 -3.77 2.76
CA LEU A 48 5.13 -3.91 3.66
C LEU A 48 4.42 -5.23 3.39
N ARG A 49 4.01 -5.94 4.43
CA ARG A 49 3.14 -7.12 4.32
C ARG A 49 2.26 -7.24 5.56
N ALA A 50 0.96 -7.38 5.36
CA ALA A 50 0.00 -7.66 6.41
C ALA A 50 -1.28 -8.26 5.83
N GLU A 51 -2.17 -8.72 6.69
CA GLU A 51 -3.54 -9.04 6.32
C GLU A 51 -4.24 -7.81 5.78
N VAL A 52 -5.11 -8.02 4.79
CA VAL A 52 -5.97 -6.97 4.23
C VAL A 52 -7.11 -6.70 5.20
N GLY A 53 -7.31 -5.44 5.57
CA GLY A 53 -8.40 -5.04 6.44
C GLY A 53 -8.21 -3.66 7.07
N VAL A 54 -9.14 -3.28 7.92
CA VAL A 54 -9.13 -1.99 8.61
C VAL A 54 -8.07 -1.95 9.71
N GLY A 55 -7.46 -0.79 9.90
CA GLY A 55 -6.47 -0.51 10.94
C GLY A 55 -5.09 -0.17 10.41
N CYS A 56 -4.29 0.47 11.26
CA CYS A 56 -2.95 0.92 10.88
C CYS A 56 -1.90 -0.22 10.85
N ALA A 57 -2.22 -1.40 11.40
CA ALA A 57 -1.43 -2.63 11.31
C ALA A 57 -1.88 -3.55 10.17
N ARG A 58 -2.77 -3.12 9.30
CA ARG A 58 -3.33 -3.88 8.18
C ARG A 58 -3.05 -3.20 6.84
N MET A 59 -3.11 -4.00 5.75
CA MET A 59 -3.06 -3.49 4.39
C MET A 59 -4.43 -2.97 3.98
N ASN A 60 -4.51 -1.67 3.69
CA ASN A 60 -5.70 -0.98 3.19
C ASN A 60 -5.29 0.27 2.39
N VAL A 61 -6.25 0.98 1.83
CA VAL A 61 -6.00 2.16 1.00
C VAL A 61 -5.25 3.28 1.76
N TYR A 62 -5.47 3.43 3.05
CA TYR A 62 -4.81 4.44 3.88
C TYR A 62 -3.34 4.11 4.14
N THR A 63 -3.04 2.84 4.47
CA THR A 63 -1.66 2.39 4.71
C THR A 63 -0.85 2.39 3.42
N VAL A 64 -1.44 2.01 2.29
CA VAL A 64 -0.84 2.11 0.95
C VAL A 64 -0.60 3.57 0.56
N SER A 65 -1.59 4.45 0.77
CA SER A 65 -1.45 5.89 0.49
C SER A 65 -0.31 6.50 1.30
N LYS A 66 -0.22 6.19 2.59
CA LYS A 66 0.86 6.66 3.47
C LYS A 66 2.23 6.18 3.00
N ALA A 67 2.36 4.91 2.64
CA ALA A 67 3.59 4.34 2.12
C ALA A 67 4.03 5.02 0.81
N THR A 68 3.08 5.20 -0.10
CA THR A 68 3.32 5.85 -1.40
C THR A 68 3.67 7.33 -1.24
N GLN A 69 3.04 8.03 -0.29
CA GLN A 69 3.38 9.41 0.02
C GLN A 69 4.83 9.53 0.54
N GLY A 70 5.25 8.58 1.38
CA GLY A 70 6.65 8.50 1.84
C GLY A 70 7.62 8.27 0.69
N LEU A 71 7.30 7.35 -0.22
CA LEU A 71 8.08 7.10 -1.43
C LEU A 71 8.16 8.36 -2.33
N ALA A 72 7.03 9.03 -2.54
CA ALA A 72 6.99 10.25 -3.35
C ALA A 72 7.90 11.35 -2.79
N GLN A 73 7.89 11.54 -1.47
CA GLN A 73 8.77 12.50 -0.81
C GLN A 73 10.25 12.11 -0.93
N TYR A 74 10.55 10.83 -0.80
CA TYR A 74 11.91 10.31 -0.98
C TYR A 74 12.41 10.57 -2.40
N LEU A 75 11.64 10.20 -3.43
CA LEU A 75 12.01 10.36 -4.83
C LEU A 75 12.21 11.85 -5.20
N LYS A 76 11.36 12.74 -4.70
CA LYS A 76 11.54 14.18 -4.90
C LYS A 76 12.86 14.70 -4.33
N LYS A 77 13.27 14.20 -3.16
CA LYS A 77 14.57 14.57 -2.56
C LYS A 77 15.76 14.01 -3.35
N GLN A 78 15.59 12.88 -4.05
CA GLN A 78 16.63 12.28 -4.90
C GLN A 78 16.72 12.92 -6.29
N GLY A 79 15.83 13.85 -6.63
CA GLY A 79 15.83 14.49 -7.94
C GLY A 79 15.19 13.62 -9.02
N LEU A 80 13.97 13.15 -8.76
CA LEU A 80 13.13 12.37 -9.69
C LEU A 80 13.22 12.86 -11.13
N LYS A 81 13.34 11.93 -12.09
CA LYS A 81 13.52 12.22 -13.53
C LYS A 81 12.45 11.62 -14.43
N SER A 82 12.06 10.37 -14.20
CA SER A 82 11.29 9.58 -15.18
C SER A 82 9.96 9.04 -14.66
N GLY A 83 9.79 8.89 -13.36
CA GLY A 83 8.56 8.40 -12.76
C GLY A 83 8.64 6.99 -12.18
N VAL A 84 7.50 6.37 -11.92
CA VAL A 84 7.38 5.09 -11.19
C VAL A 84 6.53 4.10 -11.98
N ALA A 85 7.03 2.89 -12.21
CA ALA A 85 6.26 1.79 -12.77
C ALA A 85 5.52 1.04 -11.66
N ILE A 86 4.27 0.62 -11.92
CA ILE A 86 3.41 -0.04 -10.93
C ILE A 86 2.79 -1.29 -11.52
N ALA A 87 3.00 -2.43 -10.87
CA ALA A 87 2.38 -3.70 -11.20
C ALA A 87 1.68 -4.31 -9.98
N CYS A 88 0.77 -5.23 -10.20
CA CYS A 88 0.10 -5.97 -9.14
C CYS A 88 -0.13 -7.44 -9.55
N ASP A 89 -0.30 -8.29 -8.53
CA ASP A 89 -0.72 -9.67 -8.70
C ASP A 89 -2.26 -9.83 -8.62
N SER A 90 -2.73 -11.08 -8.61
CA SER A 90 -4.17 -11.42 -8.57
C SER A 90 -4.77 -11.43 -7.17
N ARG A 91 -4.07 -11.00 -6.14
CA ARG A 91 -4.57 -11.01 -4.77
C ARG A 91 -5.72 -10.03 -4.57
N ARG A 92 -6.55 -10.32 -3.55
CA ARG A 92 -7.62 -9.41 -3.11
C ARG A 92 -7.06 -8.01 -2.90
N LYS A 93 -7.73 -6.99 -3.46
CA LYS A 93 -7.38 -5.56 -3.39
C LYS A 93 -6.08 -5.15 -4.09
N SER A 94 -5.35 -6.05 -4.78
CA SER A 94 -4.09 -5.69 -5.45
C SER A 94 -4.28 -4.60 -6.49
N THR A 95 -5.29 -4.71 -7.35
CA THR A 95 -5.59 -3.69 -8.38
C THR A 95 -5.99 -2.36 -7.75
N GLU A 96 -6.84 -2.38 -6.72
CA GLU A 96 -7.25 -1.18 -5.99
C GLU A 96 -6.04 -0.48 -5.34
N PHE A 97 -5.17 -1.23 -4.67
CA PHE A 97 -3.97 -0.68 -4.05
C PHE A 97 -2.97 -0.11 -5.08
N ALA A 98 -2.84 -0.75 -6.24
CA ALA A 98 -2.02 -0.24 -7.33
C ALA A 98 -2.57 1.07 -7.89
N GLN A 99 -3.88 1.19 -8.05
CA GLN A 99 -4.55 2.43 -8.46
C GLN A 99 -4.38 3.54 -7.44
N VAL A 100 -4.56 3.24 -6.15
CA VAL A 100 -4.33 4.20 -5.05
C VAL A 100 -2.89 4.72 -5.09
N ALA A 101 -1.91 3.83 -5.26
CA ALA A 101 -0.51 4.23 -5.38
C ALA A 101 -0.29 5.16 -6.59
N ALA A 102 -0.86 4.84 -7.75
CA ALA A 102 -0.78 5.68 -8.94
C ALA A 102 -1.38 7.08 -8.69
N CYS A 103 -2.55 7.15 -8.06
CA CYS A 103 -3.22 8.42 -7.71
C CYS A 103 -2.37 9.26 -6.75
N VAL A 104 -1.79 8.67 -5.71
CA VAL A 104 -0.92 9.39 -4.76
C VAL A 104 0.33 9.94 -5.47
N LEU A 105 0.97 9.17 -6.35
CA LEU A 105 2.10 9.65 -7.14
C LEU A 105 1.69 10.80 -8.05
N ALA A 106 0.58 10.68 -8.76
CA ALA A 106 0.06 11.72 -9.64
C ALA A 106 -0.24 13.03 -8.89
N GLN A 107 -0.86 12.95 -7.70
CA GLN A 107 -1.09 14.10 -6.82
C GLN A 107 0.22 14.78 -6.36
N ASN A 108 1.30 14.03 -6.32
CA ASN A 108 2.64 14.56 -6.03
C ASN A 108 3.37 15.09 -7.28
N GLY A 109 2.73 15.10 -8.45
CA GLY A 109 3.35 15.50 -9.73
C GLY A 109 4.35 14.47 -10.27
N ILE A 110 4.26 13.21 -9.82
CA ILE A 110 5.14 12.12 -10.23
C ILE A 110 4.41 11.28 -11.28
N LYS A 111 5.04 11.04 -12.42
CA LYS A 111 4.49 10.20 -13.48
C LYS A 111 4.40 8.75 -13.01
N ALA A 112 3.21 8.15 -13.11
CA ALA A 112 2.98 6.75 -12.80
C ALA A 112 2.69 5.97 -14.07
N TYR A 113 3.40 4.85 -14.28
CA TYR A 113 3.18 3.89 -15.35
C TYR A 113 2.49 2.66 -14.75
N LEU A 114 1.17 2.68 -14.74
CA LEU A 114 0.36 1.60 -14.19
C LEU A 114 0.04 0.58 -15.28
N PHE A 115 0.38 -0.69 -15.06
CA PHE A 115 -0.07 -1.77 -15.93
C PHE A 115 -1.60 -1.90 -15.88
N ASP A 116 -2.21 -2.08 -17.04
CA ASP A 116 -3.66 -2.31 -17.22
C ASP A 116 -4.08 -3.74 -16.88
N GLN A 117 -3.11 -4.64 -16.76
CA GLN A 117 -3.29 -6.06 -16.44
C GLN A 117 -2.39 -6.49 -15.27
N ILE A 118 -2.73 -7.63 -14.69
CA ILE A 118 -1.90 -8.31 -13.69
C ILE A 118 -0.57 -8.68 -14.33
N MET A 119 0.55 -8.27 -13.69
CA MET A 119 1.88 -8.54 -14.19
C MET A 119 2.78 -9.13 -13.11
N PRO A 120 3.58 -10.14 -13.45
CA PRO A 120 4.53 -10.73 -12.51
C PRO A 120 5.70 -9.78 -12.22
N THR A 121 6.29 -9.92 -11.04
CA THR A 121 7.41 -9.08 -10.58
C THR A 121 8.58 -8.96 -11.58
N PRO A 122 9.00 -10.01 -12.33
CA PRO A 122 10.05 -9.87 -13.34
C PRO A 122 9.73 -8.87 -14.44
N VAL A 123 8.46 -8.78 -14.85
CA VAL A 123 8.01 -7.80 -15.86
C VAL A 123 8.14 -6.38 -15.32
N LEU A 124 7.76 -6.15 -14.05
CA LEU A 124 7.99 -4.84 -13.41
C LEU A 124 9.47 -4.47 -13.40
N SER A 125 10.33 -5.39 -12.96
CA SER A 125 11.78 -5.17 -12.91
C SER A 125 12.37 -4.84 -14.29
N PHE A 126 11.91 -5.53 -15.33
CA PHE A 126 12.26 -5.20 -16.72
C PHE A 126 11.78 -3.79 -17.10
N THR A 127 10.52 -3.46 -16.79
CA THR A 127 9.91 -2.16 -17.15
C THR A 127 10.62 -0.99 -16.48
N VAL A 128 10.99 -1.12 -15.21
CA VAL A 128 11.77 -0.10 -14.49
C VAL A 128 13.05 0.26 -15.25
N ARG A 129 13.80 -0.75 -15.70
CA ARG A 129 15.02 -0.55 -16.48
C ARG A 129 14.74 -0.04 -17.90
N HIS A 130 13.76 -0.62 -18.59
CA HIS A 130 13.43 -0.29 -19.97
C HIS A 130 12.91 1.15 -20.14
N LEU A 131 12.09 1.62 -19.21
CA LEU A 131 11.57 2.99 -19.20
C LEU A 131 12.43 3.97 -18.38
N HIS A 132 13.56 3.50 -17.84
CA HIS A 132 14.43 4.28 -16.94
C HIS A 132 13.66 4.92 -15.78
N CYS A 133 12.70 4.19 -15.20
CA CYS A 133 11.93 4.67 -14.08
C CYS A 133 12.79 4.85 -12.83
N ASP A 134 12.50 5.86 -12.02
CA ASP A 134 13.20 6.14 -10.76
C ASP A 134 12.91 5.07 -9.70
N ALA A 135 11.75 4.40 -9.80
CA ALA A 135 11.36 3.28 -8.95
C ALA A 135 10.30 2.40 -9.61
N GLY A 136 10.10 1.21 -9.04
CA GLY A 136 8.96 0.34 -9.32
C GLY A 136 8.20 -0.02 -8.06
N ILE A 137 6.89 -0.16 -8.17
CA ILE A 137 6.02 -0.67 -7.11
C ILE A 137 5.40 -1.97 -7.58
N VAL A 138 5.46 -3.03 -6.76
CA VAL A 138 4.62 -4.21 -6.98
C VAL A 138 3.75 -4.47 -5.75
N VAL A 139 2.45 -4.55 -6.00
CA VAL A 139 1.46 -4.91 -5.00
C VAL A 139 1.32 -6.43 -4.98
N THR A 140 1.93 -7.07 -4.00
CA THR A 140 1.96 -8.53 -3.83
C THR A 140 2.44 -8.92 -2.45
N ALA A 141 1.89 -9.99 -1.90
CA ALA A 141 2.42 -10.63 -0.70
C ALA A 141 3.22 -11.92 -1.00
N SER A 142 3.59 -12.16 -2.27
CA SER A 142 4.40 -13.32 -2.69
C SER A 142 3.73 -14.65 -2.31
N HIS A 143 4.29 -15.39 -1.34
CA HIS A 143 3.84 -16.70 -0.88
C HIS A 143 3.03 -16.67 0.43
N ASN A 144 2.74 -15.50 0.98
CA ASN A 144 1.89 -15.40 2.17
C ASN A 144 0.47 -15.92 1.90
N PRO A 145 -0.30 -16.32 2.94
CA PRO A 145 -1.70 -16.72 2.82
C PRO A 145 -2.54 -15.70 2.04
N LYS A 146 -3.70 -16.15 1.53
CA LYS A 146 -4.57 -15.34 0.66
C LYS A 146 -5.13 -14.07 1.32
N GLU A 147 -5.19 -14.06 2.64
CA GLU A 147 -5.65 -12.93 3.47
C GLU A 147 -4.67 -11.76 3.45
N TYR A 148 -3.39 -12.04 3.11
CA TYR A 148 -2.32 -11.04 3.07
C TYR A 148 -2.25 -10.34 1.73
N ASN A 149 -1.83 -9.08 1.79
CA ASN A 149 -1.28 -8.37 0.65
C ASN A 149 0.00 -7.63 1.07
N GLY A 150 0.68 -7.03 0.13
CA GLY A 150 1.93 -6.32 0.39
C GLY A 150 2.22 -5.25 -0.64
N TYR A 151 3.21 -4.44 -0.32
CA TYR A 151 3.67 -3.32 -1.12
C TYR A 151 5.19 -3.32 -1.12
N LYS A 152 5.80 -3.58 -2.27
CA LYS A 152 7.24 -3.64 -2.44
C LYS A 152 7.70 -2.52 -3.35
N VAL A 153 8.86 -1.97 -3.05
CA VAL A 153 9.50 -0.93 -3.86
C VAL A 153 10.81 -1.48 -4.42
N TYR A 154 11.04 -1.22 -5.69
CA TYR A 154 12.26 -1.52 -6.42
C TYR A 154 12.86 -0.22 -6.96
N ASN A 155 14.15 -0.11 -6.93
CA ASN A 155 14.95 0.93 -7.57
C ASN A 155 15.84 0.33 -8.67
N GLU A 156 16.54 1.15 -9.40
CA GLU A 156 17.32 0.79 -10.58
C GLU A 156 18.56 -0.12 -10.30
N GLN A 157 18.86 -0.40 -9.02
CA GLN A 157 20.02 -1.23 -8.62
C GLN A 157 19.72 -2.72 -8.66
#